data_da48ae542a21234149ae8319adec37c7
#
_entry.id   da48ae542a21234149ae8319adec37c7
#
_cell.length_a   1.000
_cell.length_b   1.000
_cell.length_c   1.000
_cell.angle_alpha   90.00
_cell.angle_beta   90.00
_cell.angle_gamma   90.00
#
_symmetry.space_group_name_H-M   'P 1'
#
loop_
_entity.id
_entity.type
_entity.pdbx_description
1 polymer ?
#
loop_
_entity_poly.entity_id
_entity_poly.type
_entity_poly.pdbx_seq_one_letter_code
_entity_poly.pdbx_strand_id
1 'polypeptide(L)'
;SGRVRSSPQPFDPLASTASFRIHLRWLPDADGRFTKVNGQLLEEGGKQRVTVRVDGRSLVMDGPAWIARATRSDQFLAVDRHPDIHFASEPFDPQLLRNGGKLRGQLSLRGMERPAAFSLLPTTCARPGVDCDIHVLGSVSRRQFGMTGDRLVVKDGVDLDFRVRLVAPGKR
;
A
#
# COMPACT_ATOMS: atom_id res chain seq x y z
N SER A 1 -35.10 -12.21 -3.49
CA SER A 1 -33.72 -12.40 -3.06
C SER A 1 -33.02 -11.06 -2.95
N GLY A 2 -33.01 -10.52 -1.74
CA GLY A 2 -32.41 -9.23 -1.48
C GLY A 2 -30.90 -9.27 -1.54
N ARG A 3 -30.33 -9.06 -2.72
CA ARG A 3 -28.93 -8.72 -2.81
C ARG A 3 -28.79 -7.25 -2.47
N VAL A 4 -28.53 -6.96 -1.21
CA VAL A 4 -28.04 -5.63 -0.87
C VAL A 4 -26.58 -5.57 -1.32
N ARG A 5 -26.34 -4.95 -2.45
CA ARG A 5 -25.01 -4.57 -2.83
C ARG A 5 -24.67 -3.30 -2.09
N SER A 6 -23.84 -3.42 -1.09
CA SER A 6 -23.24 -2.24 -0.48
C SER A 6 -22.40 -1.54 -1.53
N SER A 7 -22.56 -0.23 -1.67
CA SER A 7 -21.74 0.56 -2.56
C SER A 7 -20.28 0.48 -2.12
N PRO A 8 -19.31 0.46 -3.06
CA PRO A 8 -17.91 0.54 -2.69
C PRO A 8 -17.63 1.75 -1.83
N GLN A 9 -16.79 1.58 -0.82
CA GLN A 9 -16.31 2.67 0.02
C GLN A 9 -14.95 3.12 -0.51
N PRO A 10 -14.88 4.29 -1.18
CA PRO A 10 -13.62 4.77 -1.72
C PRO A 10 -12.72 5.29 -0.62
N PHE A 11 -11.41 5.19 -0.87
CA PHE A 11 -10.42 5.85 -0.02
C PHE A 11 -10.54 7.36 -0.20
N ASP A 12 -10.30 8.08 0.88
CA ASP A 12 -10.08 9.52 0.81
C ASP A 12 -8.62 9.75 0.38
N PRO A 13 -8.38 10.20 -0.86
CA PRO A 13 -7.01 10.32 -1.35
C PRO A 13 -6.22 11.45 -0.68
N LEU A 14 -6.89 12.38 -0.03
CA LEU A 14 -6.25 13.47 0.69
C LEU A 14 -5.86 13.08 2.12
N ALA A 15 -6.50 12.05 2.66
CA ALA A 15 -6.29 11.60 4.04
C ALA A 15 -5.61 10.23 4.12
N SER A 16 -5.39 9.57 3.00
CA SER A 16 -4.70 8.28 2.95
C SER A 16 -3.25 8.48 2.54
N THR A 17 -2.34 7.73 3.15
CA THR A 17 -0.91 7.84 2.90
C THR A 17 -0.30 6.47 2.61
N ALA A 18 0.70 6.46 1.74
CA ALA A 18 1.50 5.28 1.44
C ALA A 18 2.97 5.67 1.58
N SER A 19 3.61 5.19 2.62
CA SER A 19 5.01 5.47 2.93
C SER A 19 5.84 4.20 2.90
N PHE A 20 7.11 4.34 2.64
CA PHE A 20 8.01 3.20 2.67
C PHE A 20 9.39 3.62 3.16
N ARG A 21 10.15 2.62 3.66
CA ARG A 21 11.50 2.80 4.14
C ARG A 21 12.40 1.79 3.49
N ILE A 22 13.46 2.30 2.86
CA ILE A 22 14.52 1.50 2.25
C ILE A 22 15.69 1.48 3.23
N HIS A 23 16.13 0.29 3.60
CA HIS A 23 17.25 0.11 4.51
C HIS A 23 18.56 0.08 3.73
N LEU A 24 19.47 0.98 4.08
CA LEU A 24 20.78 1.07 3.47
C LEU A 24 21.83 0.53 4.43
N ARG A 25 22.87 -0.10 3.87
CA ARG A 25 24.05 -0.49 4.65
C ARG A 25 24.95 0.72 4.79
N TRP A 26 25.46 0.95 5.99
CA TRP A 26 26.41 2.02 6.32
C TRP A 26 25.88 3.45 6.13
N LEU A 27 24.66 3.63 5.71
CA LEU A 27 24.01 4.93 5.51
C LEU A 27 22.67 4.95 6.25
N PRO A 28 22.18 6.14 6.60
CA PRO A 28 20.82 6.25 7.14
C PRO A 28 19.77 5.69 6.17
N ASP A 29 18.69 5.16 6.72
CA ASP A 29 17.58 4.66 5.90
C ASP A 29 17.01 5.76 5.03
N ALA A 30 16.51 5.38 3.86
CA ALA A 30 15.87 6.31 2.92
C ALA A 30 14.35 6.17 3.04
N ASP A 31 13.68 7.26 3.36
CA ASP A 31 12.23 7.32 3.51
C ASP A 31 11.59 7.96 2.29
N GLY A 32 10.49 7.39 1.86
CA GLY A 32 9.73 7.89 0.73
C GLY A 32 8.24 7.74 0.94
N ARG A 33 7.48 8.40 0.09
CA ARG A 33 6.03 8.30 0.06
C ARG A 33 5.50 8.51 -1.34
N PHE A 34 4.27 8.04 -1.55
CA PHE A 34 3.52 8.33 -2.77
C PHE A 34 2.42 9.31 -2.43
N THR A 35 2.26 10.34 -3.24
CA THR A 35 1.27 11.39 -3.01
C THR A 35 -0.08 11.12 -3.67
N LYS A 36 -0.14 10.13 -4.57
CA LYS A 36 -1.39 9.73 -5.23
C LYS A 36 -1.71 8.29 -4.91
N VAL A 37 -2.59 8.12 -3.94
CA VAL A 37 -3.07 6.82 -3.45
C VAL A 37 -4.58 6.80 -3.63
N ASN A 38 -5.08 5.79 -4.33
CA ASN A 38 -6.51 5.56 -4.50
C ASN A 38 -6.83 4.13 -4.14
N GLY A 39 -8.07 3.87 -3.86
CA GLY A 39 -8.52 2.52 -3.55
C GLY A 39 -9.96 2.50 -3.12
N GLN A 40 -10.42 1.31 -2.81
CA GLN A 40 -11.78 1.13 -2.33
C GLN A 40 -11.90 -0.13 -1.50
N LEU A 41 -12.83 -0.10 -0.58
CA LEU A 41 -13.26 -1.25 0.20
C LEU A 41 -14.58 -1.74 -0.39
N LEU A 42 -14.59 -3.00 -0.81
CA LEU A 42 -15.75 -3.65 -1.42
C LEU A 42 -16.36 -4.63 -0.44
N GLU A 43 -17.68 -4.76 -0.48
CA GLU A 43 -18.39 -5.73 0.34
C GLU A 43 -19.10 -6.73 -0.54
N GLU A 44 -18.91 -8.03 -0.26
CA GLU A 44 -19.36 -9.12 -1.09
C GLU A 44 -19.71 -10.34 -0.24
N GLY A 45 -20.99 -10.70 -0.14
CA GLY A 45 -21.40 -11.93 0.52
C GLY A 45 -20.98 -12.03 2.00
N GLY A 46 -21.00 -10.93 2.74
CA GLY A 46 -20.57 -10.89 4.14
C GLY A 46 -19.07 -10.80 4.34
N LYS A 47 -18.30 -10.81 3.27
CA LYS A 47 -16.85 -10.61 3.26
C LYS A 47 -16.51 -9.25 2.68
N GLN A 48 -15.29 -8.80 2.92
CA GLN A 48 -14.77 -7.57 2.34
C GLN A 48 -13.56 -7.85 1.50
N ARG A 49 -13.33 -6.98 0.52
CA ARG A 49 -12.10 -6.93 -0.30
C ARG A 49 -11.61 -5.51 -0.35
N VAL A 50 -10.29 -5.35 -0.42
CA VAL A 50 -9.69 -4.05 -0.63
C VAL A 50 -8.88 -4.09 -1.91
N THR A 51 -8.99 -3.01 -2.69
CA THR A 51 -8.12 -2.75 -3.82
C THR A 51 -7.45 -1.41 -3.59
N VAL A 52 -6.14 -1.36 -3.84
CA VAL A 52 -5.34 -0.15 -3.65
C VAL A 52 -4.58 0.10 -4.95
N ARG A 53 -4.58 1.34 -5.38
CA ARG A 53 -3.86 1.76 -6.57
C ARG A 53 -3.00 2.97 -6.22
N VAL A 54 -1.72 2.88 -6.52
CA VAL A 54 -0.74 3.92 -6.22
C VAL A 54 -0.08 4.31 -7.53
N ASP A 55 -0.01 5.62 -7.79
CA ASP A 55 0.74 6.13 -8.92
C ASP A 55 2.23 6.20 -8.54
N GLY A 56 3.04 5.33 -9.13
CA GLY A 56 4.48 5.29 -8.87
C GLY A 56 5.20 6.58 -9.21
N ARG A 57 4.66 7.35 -10.16
CA ARG A 57 5.23 8.65 -10.53
C ARG A 57 5.03 9.73 -9.47
N SER A 58 4.12 9.50 -8.53
CA SER A 58 3.87 10.42 -7.43
C SER A 58 4.88 10.30 -6.29
N LEU A 59 5.93 9.53 -6.49
CA LEU A 59 6.99 9.28 -5.53
C LEU A 59 7.68 10.59 -5.08
N VAL A 60 7.82 10.74 -3.77
CA VAL A 60 8.63 11.78 -3.13
C VAL A 60 9.58 11.10 -2.15
N MET A 61 10.86 11.40 -2.24
CA MET A 61 11.87 10.88 -1.32
C MET A 61 12.43 12.00 -0.45
N ASP A 62 12.65 11.70 0.81
CA ASP A 62 13.41 12.57 1.68
C ASP A 62 14.90 12.46 1.34
N GLY A 63 15.64 13.54 1.54
CA GLY A 63 17.08 13.56 1.33
C GLY A 63 17.50 14.08 -0.05
N PRO A 64 18.75 13.80 -0.45
CA PRO A 64 19.30 14.33 -1.71
C PRO A 64 18.54 13.86 -2.95
N ALA A 65 18.55 14.69 -3.99
CA ALA A 65 17.82 14.41 -5.24
C ALA A 65 18.24 13.10 -5.92
N TRP A 66 19.48 12.66 -5.74
CA TRP A 66 19.96 11.42 -6.36
C TRP A 66 19.22 10.17 -5.81
N ILE A 67 18.73 10.22 -4.57
CA ILE A 67 17.97 9.13 -3.98
C ILE A 67 16.66 8.93 -4.73
N ALA A 68 15.94 10.02 -5.01
CA ALA A 68 14.70 9.95 -5.79
C ALA A 68 14.96 9.43 -7.21
N ARG A 69 16.01 9.92 -7.86
CA ARG A 69 16.37 9.44 -9.20
C ARG A 69 16.68 7.94 -9.21
N ALA A 70 17.46 7.48 -8.24
CA ALA A 70 17.77 6.05 -8.12
C ALA A 70 16.54 5.20 -7.87
N THR A 71 15.66 5.66 -6.97
CA THR A 71 14.44 4.91 -6.62
C THR A 71 13.48 4.81 -7.81
N ARG A 72 13.41 5.84 -8.65
CA ARG A 72 12.57 5.84 -9.85
C ARG A 72 13.13 5.03 -11.00
N SER A 73 14.42 4.72 -10.97
CA SER A 73 15.14 4.12 -12.09
C SER A 73 14.68 2.68 -12.39
N ASP A 74 15.09 2.19 -13.56
CA ASP A 74 14.78 0.84 -14.02
C ASP A 74 15.33 -0.26 -13.09
N GLN A 75 16.36 0.06 -12.31
CA GLN A 75 16.96 -0.89 -11.35
C GLN A 75 16.14 -1.00 -10.06
N PHE A 76 15.22 -0.08 -9.82
CA PHE A 76 14.34 -0.08 -8.66
C PHE A 76 12.87 -0.09 -9.11
N LEU A 77 12.13 0.99 -8.89
CA LEU A 77 10.70 0.98 -9.16
C LEU A 77 10.31 1.07 -10.64
N ALA A 78 11.21 1.56 -11.49
CA ALA A 78 10.96 1.72 -12.93
C ALA A 78 9.63 2.45 -13.22
N VAL A 79 9.40 3.57 -12.54
CA VAL A 79 8.10 4.25 -12.52
C VAL A 79 7.68 4.79 -13.88
N ASP A 80 8.61 5.10 -14.78
CA ASP A 80 8.27 5.58 -16.12
C ASP A 80 7.75 4.47 -17.02
N ARG A 81 8.23 3.25 -16.82
CA ARG A 81 7.78 2.07 -17.60
C ARG A 81 6.59 1.39 -16.93
N HIS A 82 6.55 1.40 -15.61
CA HIS A 82 5.53 0.72 -14.80
C HIS A 82 5.01 1.64 -13.70
N PRO A 83 4.24 2.68 -14.06
CA PRO A 83 3.75 3.63 -13.08
C PRO A 83 2.64 3.08 -12.18
N ASP A 84 1.97 2.02 -12.62
CA ASP A 84 0.81 1.47 -11.91
C ASP A 84 1.27 0.44 -10.88
N ILE A 85 1.11 0.79 -9.61
CA ILE A 85 1.35 -0.10 -8.47
C ILE A 85 -0.02 -0.41 -7.89
N HIS A 86 -0.37 -1.70 -7.75
CA HIS A 86 -1.67 -2.01 -7.17
C HIS A 86 -1.63 -3.28 -6.33
N PHE A 87 -2.53 -3.32 -5.38
CA PHE A 87 -2.77 -4.47 -4.50
C PHE A 87 -4.24 -4.81 -4.53
N ALA A 88 -4.54 -6.10 -4.68
CA ALA A 88 -5.89 -6.63 -4.57
C ALA A 88 -5.89 -7.73 -3.52
N SER A 89 -6.67 -7.53 -2.46
CA SER A 89 -6.74 -8.50 -1.38
C SER A 89 -7.63 -9.70 -1.73
N GLU A 90 -7.38 -10.82 -1.05
CA GLU A 90 -8.36 -11.88 -0.95
C GLU A 90 -9.55 -11.39 -0.12
N PRO A 91 -10.72 -12.04 -0.26
CA PRO A 91 -11.83 -11.74 0.65
C PRO A 91 -11.44 -11.99 2.10
N PHE A 92 -11.84 -11.11 2.98
CA PHE A 92 -11.55 -11.22 4.40
C PHE A 92 -12.78 -10.91 5.25
N ASP A 93 -12.79 -11.43 6.47
CA ASP A 93 -13.85 -11.16 7.43
C ASP A 93 -13.78 -9.69 7.86
N PRO A 94 -14.91 -8.95 7.89
CA PRO A 94 -14.91 -7.56 8.36
C PRO A 94 -14.31 -7.35 9.75
N GLN A 95 -14.33 -8.37 10.61
CA GLN A 95 -13.70 -8.29 11.93
C GLN A 95 -12.17 -8.09 11.87
N LEU A 96 -11.55 -8.38 10.71
CA LEU A 96 -10.13 -8.14 10.53
C LEU A 96 -9.76 -6.67 10.73
N LEU A 97 -10.64 -5.74 10.33
CA LEU A 97 -10.41 -4.31 10.52
C LEU A 97 -10.42 -3.89 11.99
N ARG A 98 -11.12 -4.64 12.84
CA ARG A 98 -11.19 -4.38 14.28
C ARG A 98 -10.10 -5.10 15.06
N ASN A 99 -9.94 -6.37 14.77
CA ASN A 99 -9.06 -7.24 15.55
C ASN A 99 -7.61 -7.18 15.09
N GLY A 100 -7.39 -6.72 13.88
CA GLY A 100 -6.09 -6.81 13.23
C GLY A 100 -5.80 -8.23 12.74
N GLY A 101 -4.71 -8.37 12.01
CA GLY A 101 -4.27 -9.65 11.49
C GLY A 101 -3.70 -9.54 10.10
N LYS A 102 -3.55 -10.67 9.43
CA LYS A 102 -2.94 -10.73 8.11
C LYS A 102 -3.95 -10.48 7.00
N LEU A 103 -3.61 -9.55 6.13
CA LEU A 103 -4.33 -9.27 4.89
C LEU A 103 -3.49 -9.80 3.73
N ARG A 104 -4.00 -10.83 3.06
CA ARG A 104 -3.31 -11.48 1.95
C ARG A 104 -3.88 -11.04 0.63
N GLY A 105 -3.05 -11.03 -0.41
CA GLY A 105 -3.49 -10.68 -1.75
C GLY A 105 -2.37 -10.74 -2.75
N GLN A 106 -2.58 -10.05 -3.87
CA GLN A 106 -1.62 -9.96 -4.96
C GLN A 106 -1.15 -8.52 -5.11
N LEU A 107 0.16 -8.34 -5.10
CA LEU A 107 0.79 -7.04 -5.30
C LEU A 107 1.42 -6.99 -6.68
N SER A 108 1.06 -5.96 -7.44
CA SER A 108 1.67 -5.68 -8.75
C SER A 108 2.61 -4.50 -8.63
N LEU A 109 3.85 -4.74 -8.98
CA LEU A 109 4.94 -3.78 -8.88
C LEU A 109 5.93 -4.09 -10.00
N ARG A 110 6.38 -3.06 -10.72
CA ARG A 110 7.28 -3.21 -11.88
C ARG A 110 6.71 -4.13 -12.97
N GLY A 111 5.38 -4.15 -13.15
CA GLY A 111 4.74 -5.05 -14.08
C GLY A 111 4.75 -6.53 -13.67
N MET A 112 5.17 -6.83 -12.44
CA MET A 112 5.23 -8.19 -11.92
C MET A 112 4.20 -8.36 -10.81
N GLU A 113 3.44 -9.46 -10.83
CA GLU A 113 2.44 -9.76 -9.83
C GLU A 113 2.94 -10.88 -8.92
N ARG A 114 2.91 -10.63 -7.62
CA ARG A 114 3.39 -11.59 -6.61
C ARG A 114 2.46 -11.61 -5.41
N PRO A 115 2.32 -12.77 -4.74
CA PRO A 115 1.60 -12.82 -3.47
C PRO A 115 2.26 -11.91 -2.44
N ALA A 116 1.44 -11.23 -1.66
CA ALA A 116 1.91 -10.38 -0.58
C ALA A 116 0.96 -10.48 0.60
N ALA A 117 1.49 -10.32 1.80
CA ALA A 117 0.72 -10.29 3.03
C ALA A 117 1.12 -9.09 3.86
N PHE A 118 0.12 -8.33 4.29
CA PHE A 118 0.32 -7.17 5.13
C PHE A 118 -0.32 -7.40 6.50
N SER A 119 0.15 -6.66 7.50
CA SER A 119 -0.41 -6.73 8.84
C SER A 119 -1.31 -5.53 9.07
N LEU A 120 -2.60 -5.80 9.32
CA LEU A 120 -3.53 -4.80 9.80
C LEU A 120 -3.37 -4.66 11.30
N LEU A 121 -3.20 -3.43 11.78
CA LEU A 121 -3.20 -3.17 13.21
C LEU A 121 -4.65 -3.12 13.71
N PRO A 122 -4.90 -3.54 14.96
CA PRO A 122 -6.25 -3.49 15.50
C PRO A 122 -6.72 -2.04 15.65
N THR A 123 -8.03 -1.82 15.55
CA THR A 123 -8.66 -0.51 15.76
C THR A 123 -9.61 -0.59 16.94
N THR A 124 -9.82 0.56 17.61
CA THR A 124 -10.73 0.65 18.74
C THR A 124 -11.92 1.57 18.46
N CYS A 125 -11.94 2.22 17.30
CA CYS A 125 -13.04 3.12 16.94
C CYS A 125 -14.25 2.35 16.42
N ALA A 126 -15.42 3.00 16.43
CA ALA A 126 -16.68 2.38 16.02
C ALA A 126 -16.66 2.04 14.52
N ARG A 127 -16.12 2.93 13.69
CA ARG A 127 -16.10 2.76 12.23
C ARG A 127 -14.66 2.90 11.72
N PRO A 128 -13.89 1.77 11.65
CA PRO A 128 -12.53 1.82 11.12
C PRO A 128 -12.47 2.42 9.71
N GLY A 129 -11.53 3.33 9.52
CA GLY A 129 -11.38 4.08 8.26
C GLY A 129 -12.18 5.36 8.23
N VAL A 130 -13.25 5.47 9.00
CA VAL A 130 -14.07 6.69 9.07
C VAL A 130 -13.74 7.48 10.34
N ASP A 131 -13.79 6.82 11.48
CA ASP A 131 -13.53 7.46 12.79
C ASP A 131 -12.05 7.41 13.18
N CYS A 132 -11.29 6.50 12.62
CA CYS A 132 -9.87 6.37 12.84
C CYS A 132 -9.19 5.77 11.61
N ASP A 133 -7.87 5.90 11.53
CA ASP A 133 -7.10 5.32 10.44
C ASP A 133 -7.12 3.80 10.48
N ILE A 134 -7.20 3.19 9.31
CA ILE A 134 -6.82 1.79 9.13
C ILE A 134 -5.32 1.81 8.87
N HIS A 135 -4.55 1.21 9.76
CA HIS A 135 -3.09 1.21 9.68
C HIS A 135 -2.59 -0.16 9.25
N VAL A 136 -1.82 -0.19 8.16
CA VAL A 136 -1.33 -1.41 7.53
C VAL A 136 0.18 -1.35 7.44
N LEU A 137 0.84 -2.39 7.92
CA LEU A 137 2.29 -2.52 7.86
C LEU A 137 2.67 -3.75 7.04
N GLY A 138 3.78 -3.67 6.34
CA GLY A 138 4.28 -4.81 5.60
C GLY A 138 5.72 -4.63 5.18
N SER A 139 6.24 -5.65 4.54
CA SER A 139 7.58 -5.63 3.95
C SER A 139 7.53 -6.41 2.65
N VAL A 140 8.24 -5.91 1.65
CA VAL A 140 8.38 -6.60 0.37
C VAL A 140 9.85 -6.85 0.07
N SER A 141 10.13 -7.96 -0.63
CA SER A 141 11.47 -8.31 -1.08
C SER A 141 11.73 -7.68 -2.44
N ARG A 142 12.80 -6.90 -2.53
CA ARG A 142 13.23 -6.30 -3.80
C ARG A 142 13.49 -7.37 -4.86
N ARG A 143 14.10 -8.48 -4.46
CA ARG A 143 14.44 -9.59 -5.39
C ARG A 143 13.21 -10.21 -6.02
N GLN A 144 12.10 -10.32 -5.29
CA GLN A 144 10.88 -10.90 -5.83
C GLN A 144 10.28 -10.07 -6.97
N PHE A 145 10.59 -8.78 -7.00
CA PHE A 145 10.08 -7.86 -8.02
C PHE A 145 11.16 -7.41 -9.00
N GLY A 146 12.28 -8.12 -9.06
CA GLY A 146 13.33 -7.83 -10.02
C GLY A 146 14.10 -6.54 -9.79
N MET A 147 14.02 -5.97 -8.60
CA MET A 147 14.79 -4.77 -8.24
C MET A 147 16.22 -5.16 -7.88
N THR A 148 17.11 -5.16 -8.87
CA THR A 148 18.47 -5.69 -8.72
C THR A 148 19.53 -4.63 -8.47
N GLY A 149 19.15 -3.35 -8.43
CA GLY A 149 20.11 -2.26 -8.26
C GLY A 149 20.79 -2.27 -6.90
N ASP A 150 22.08 -2.02 -6.92
CA ASP A 150 22.93 -1.71 -5.76
C ASP A 150 22.81 -2.67 -4.56
N ARG A 151 22.99 -3.95 -4.81
CA ARG A 151 22.83 -5.01 -3.79
C ARG A 151 23.79 -4.88 -2.61
N LEU A 152 24.91 -4.21 -2.80
CA LEU A 152 25.92 -4.06 -1.74
C LEU A 152 25.51 -3.00 -0.73
N VAL A 153 24.75 -1.99 -1.16
CA VAL A 153 24.37 -0.85 -0.32
C VAL A 153 22.92 -0.96 0.15
N VAL A 154 22.04 -1.48 -0.68
CA VAL A 154 20.58 -1.53 -0.39
C VAL A 154 20.19 -2.93 0.05
N LYS A 155 19.60 -3.02 1.24
CA LYS A 155 19.07 -4.29 1.76
C LYS A 155 17.85 -4.73 0.97
N ASP A 156 17.53 -6.03 1.01
CA ASP A 156 16.44 -6.61 0.23
C ASP A 156 15.05 -6.17 0.69
N GLY A 157 14.82 -6.13 1.99
CA GLY A 157 13.51 -5.80 2.54
C GLY A 157 13.20 -4.31 2.49
N VAL A 158 12.02 -3.96 1.97
CA VAL A 158 11.50 -2.60 1.98
C VAL A 158 10.27 -2.59 2.88
N ASP A 159 10.27 -1.74 3.91
CA ASP A 159 9.15 -1.62 4.82
C ASP A 159 8.09 -0.70 4.24
N LEU A 160 6.83 -1.11 4.35
CA LEU A 160 5.68 -0.37 3.86
C LEU A 160 4.78 0.02 5.04
N ASP A 161 4.27 1.22 5.00
CA ASP A 161 3.36 1.78 6.01
C ASP A 161 2.24 2.52 5.28
N PHE A 162 1.03 1.98 5.39
CA PHE A 162 -0.15 2.60 4.81
C PHE A 162 -1.09 3.05 5.91
N ARG A 163 -1.63 4.24 5.77
CA ARG A 163 -2.72 4.75 6.60
C ARG A 163 -3.87 5.09 5.69
N VAL A 164 -5.01 4.47 5.93
CA VAL A 164 -6.16 4.57 5.03
C VAL A 164 -7.33 5.22 5.76
N ARG A 165 -7.88 6.23 5.14
CA ARG A 165 -9.17 6.82 5.49
C ARG A 165 -10.14 6.58 4.34
N LEU A 166 -11.36 6.27 4.71
CA LEU A 166 -12.45 6.11 3.75
C LEU A 166 -13.23 7.41 3.66
N VAL A 167 -13.81 7.67 2.50
CA VAL A 167 -14.76 8.78 2.36
C VAL A 167 -15.97 8.47 3.23
N ALA A 168 -16.33 9.42 4.11
CA ALA A 168 -17.45 9.23 5.00
C ALA A 168 -18.75 9.09 4.21
N PRO A 169 -19.66 8.13 4.60
CA PRO A 169 -20.95 7.99 3.95
C PRO A 169 -21.72 9.31 3.98
N GLY A 170 -22.30 9.69 2.85
CA GLY A 170 -23.10 10.92 2.74
C GLY A 170 -22.32 12.20 2.46
N LYS A 171 -20.99 12.17 2.47
CA LYS A 171 -20.17 13.29 1.97
C LYS A 171 -19.83 13.06 0.50
N ARG A 172 -20.26 13.96 -0.34
CA ARG A 172 -19.93 14.00 -1.76
C ARG A 172 -19.09 15.21 -2.09
#